data_8b5c88667ecee2ae4061915032b4d7d7
#
_entry.id   8b5c88667ecee2ae4061915032b4d7d7
#
_cell.length_a   1.000
_cell.length_b   1.000
_cell.length_c   1.000
_cell.angle_alpha   90.00
_cell.angle_beta   90.00
_cell.angle_gamma   90.00
#
_symmetry.space_group_name_H-M   'P 1'
#
loop_
_entity.id
_entity.type
_entity.pdbx_description
1 polymer ?
#
loop_
_entity_poly.entity_id
_entity_poly.type
_entity_poly.pdbx_seq_one_letter_code
_entity_poly.pdbx_strand_id
1 'polypeptide(L)'
;VTAPENPVLAVLCGADHPPDMAAIEDAAVVRYTDERGLAGALAGADALFVYDFLSGAVPGAWPAADRLQWLHIASAGVDPVLFPGLRESDVVLTNSRGVFDDAIAEYVLGVVLSFAKDFARSLDLQRAGTWKHRETERIAGREVLVVGTGPIGRAIARMLRAAGMRVSGAGRRARVGDPDFGVVRESAGLTGYLPEFDYVVAVAPLTDQTKGMFDAAAFAAMKPSARFVNVGRGELVVTSDLIAALQAGEIAGAALDVFETEPLPAESPLWTMPDVLLSPHMSGDFLGWRRTLVEVFAGNFRRWLAGEPLWNVVDKRLGYVPSESQGGAGWATGN
;
A
#
# COMPACT_ATOMS: atom_id res chain seq x y z
N VAL A 1 11.40 -8.56 22.86
CA VAL A 1 10.13 -8.82 23.55
C VAL A 1 9.93 -10.33 23.57
N THR A 2 9.65 -10.91 24.74
CA THR A 2 9.49 -12.35 24.93
C THR A 2 8.08 -12.63 25.41
N ALA A 3 7.41 -13.61 24.83
CA ALA A 3 6.07 -14.00 25.21
C ALA A 3 6.04 -14.58 26.64
N PRO A 4 4.94 -14.43 27.41
CA PRO A 4 4.69 -15.17 28.63
C PRO A 4 4.44 -16.65 28.33
N GLU A 5 4.44 -17.50 29.38
CA GLU A 5 4.27 -18.96 29.26
C GLU A 5 2.94 -19.39 28.61
N ASN A 6 1.85 -18.64 28.86
CA ASN A 6 0.52 -18.82 28.24
C ASN A 6 0.04 -17.48 27.67
N PRO A 7 0.50 -17.07 26.50
CA PRO A 7 0.18 -15.76 25.96
C PRO A 7 -1.29 -15.65 25.56
N VAL A 8 -1.84 -14.45 25.72
CA VAL A 8 -3.18 -14.09 25.26
C VAL A 8 -3.04 -13.24 24.00
N LEU A 9 -3.60 -13.73 22.89
CA LEU A 9 -3.63 -13.06 21.60
C LEU A 9 -5.04 -12.54 21.30
N ALA A 10 -5.20 -11.23 21.17
CA ALA A 10 -6.40 -10.64 20.58
C ALA A 10 -6.27 -10.62 19.05
N VAL A 11 -7.33 -10.96 18.32
CA VAL A 11 -7.37 -10.95 16.85
C VAL A 11 -8.56 -10.11 16.39
N LEU A 12 -8.28 -8.94 15.84
CA LEU A 12 -9.31 -8.09 15.22
C LEU A 12 -9.56 -8.56 13.79
N CYS A 13 -10.70 -9.21 13.53
CA CYS A 13 -10.98 -9.83 12.24
C CYS A 13 -12.44 -9.70 11.75
N GLY A 14 -13.33 -9.14 12.56
CA GLY A 14 -14.76 -9.08 12.20
C GLY A 14 -15.36 -10.45 11.92
N ALA A 15 -16.15 -10.56 10.86
CA ALA A 15 -16.77 -11.81 10.43
C ALA A 15 -15.82 -12.74 9.66
N ASP A 16 -14.79 -12.17 9.03
CA ASP A 16 -13.80 -12.90 8.22
C ASP A 16 -12.63 -13.34 9.09
N HIS A 17 -12.70 -14.53 9.66
CA HIS A 17 -11.62 -15.08 10.45
C HIS A 17 -10.37 -15.37 9.59
N PRO A 18 -9.14 -15.10 10.13
CA PRO A 18 -7.93 -15.49 9.44
C PRO A 18 -7.84 -17.01 9.27
N PRO A 19 -7.41 -17.51 8.08
CA PRO A 19 -7.27 -18.93 7.83
C PRO A 19 -6.06 -19.53 8.59
N ASP A 20 -6.03 -20.85 8.73
CA ASP A 20 -4.86 -21.62 9.17
C ASP A 20 -4.27 -21.20 10.54
N MET A 21 -5.12 -20.80 11.49
CA MET A 21 -4.71 -20.34 12.83
C MET A 21 -4.41 -21.47 13.84
N ALA A 22 -4.68 -22.73 13.52
CA ALA A 22 -4.62 -23.86 14.46
C ALA A 22 -3.31 -23.95 15.27
N ALA A 23 -2.14 -23.78 14.62
CA ALA A 23 -0.85 -23.82 15.33
C ALA A 23 -0.64 -22.65 16.31
N ILE A 24 -1.34 -21.54 16.11
CA ILE A 24 -1.32 -20.37 17.01
C ILE A 24 -2.31 -20.63 18.18
N GLU A 25 -3.47 -21.21 17.89
CA GLU A 25 -4.50 -21.58 18.87
C GLU A 25 -4.00 -22.66 19.84
N ASP A 26 -3.14 -23.57 19.37
CA ASP A 26 -2.49 -24.58 20.22
C ASP A 26 -1.45 -23.96 21.19
N ALA A 27 -0.92 -22.76 20.87
CA ALA A 27 0.18 -22.14 21.60
C ALA A 27 -0.21 -20.86 22.36
N ALA A 28 -1.47 -20.39 22.24
CA ALA A 28 -1.96 -19.18 22.89
C ALA A 28 -3.46 -19.25 23.17
N VAL A 29 -3.93 -18.47 24.14
CA VAL A 29 -5.35 -18.18 24.30
C VAL A 29 -5.74 -17.12 23.27
N VAL A 30 -6.43 -17.53 22.20
CA VAL A 30 -6.84 -16.62 21.12
C VAL A 30 -8.24 -16.07 21.37
N ARG A 31 -8.39 -14.75 21.25
CA ARG A 31 -9.65 -14.02 21.38
C ARG A 31 -9.99 -13.34 20.08
N TYR A 32 -10.84 -13.93 19.27
CA TYR A 32 -11.35 -13.31 18.04
C TYR A 32 -12.40 -12.25 18.38
N THR A 33 -12.36 -11.13 17.68
CA THR A 33 -13.25 -10.00 17.96
C THR A 33 -13.49 -9.13 16.72
N ASP A 34 -14.61 -8.42 16.71
CA ASP A 34 -14.87 -7.28 15.85
C ASP A 34 -14.44 -5.96 16.53
N GLU A 35 -14.70 -4.84 15.87
CA GLU A 35 -14.40 -3.51 16.41
C GLU A 35 -15.08 -3.22 17.75
N ARG A 36 -16.32 -3.68 17.94
CA ARG A 36 -17.11 -3.42 19.16
C ARG A 36 -16.58 -4.18 20.37
N GLY A 37 -16.10 -5.38 20.14
CA GLY A 37 -15.55 -6.24 21.19
C GLY A 37 -14.06 -5.99 21.49
N LEU A 38 -13.36 -5.17 20.69
CA LEU A 38 -11.91 -5.05 20.72
C LEU A 38 -11.36 -4.65 22.10
N ALA A 39 -11.98 -3.69 22.78
CA ALA A 39 -11.54 -3.28 24.13
C ALA A 39 -11.60 -4.44 25.13
N GLY A 40 -12.66 -5.27 25.08
CA GLY A 40 -12.76 -6.45 25.93
C GLY A 40 -11.74 -7.53 25.61
N ALA A 41 -11.42 -7.71 24.32
CA ALA A 41 -10.41 -8.67 23.88
C ALA A 41 -8.97 -8.22 24.23
N LEU A 42 -8.71 -6.89 24.24
CA LEU A 42 -7.42 -6.32 24.59
C LEU A 42 -7.10 -6.35 26.08
N ALA A 43 -8.12 -6.33 26.95
CA ALA A 43 -7.90 -6.36 28.40
C ALA A 43 -7.15 -7.64 28.80
N GLY A 44 -5.92 -7.48 29.30
CA GLY A 44 -5.00 -8.56 29.65
C GLY A 44 -4.44 -9.34 28.45
N ALA A 45 -4.54 -8.83 27.22
CA ALA A 45 -3.88 -9.42 26.06
C ALA A 45 -2.40 -9.02 25.98
N ASP A 46 -1.55 -9.97 25.60
CA ASP A 46 -0.11 -9.80 25.46
C ASP A 46 0.27 -9.40 24.03
N ALA A 47 -0.52 -9.84 23.04
CA ALA A 47 -0.35 -9.49 21.63
C ALA A 47 -1.67 -9.15 20.95
N LEU A 48 -1.62 -8.31 19.89
CA LEU A 48 -2.74 -7.99 19.02
C LEU A 48 -2.37 -8.27 17.57
N PHE A 49 -3.19 -9.06 16.89
CA PHE A 49 -3.16 -9.22 15.44
C PHE A 49 -4.34 -8.45 14.82
N VAL A 50 -4.03 -7.35 14.14
CA VAL A 50 -4.99 -6.56 13.38
C VAL A 50 -5.10 -7.18 11.98
N TYR A 51 -5.94 -8.20 11.85
CA TYR A 51 -6.19 -8.88 10.58
C TYR A 51 -7.12 -8.07 9.69
N ASP A 52 -8.16 -7.46 10.27
CA ASP A 52 -8.95 -6.42 9.61
C ASP A 52 -8.17 -5.10 9.62
N PHE A 53 -7.25 -4.99 8.66
CA PHE A 53 -6.30 -3.88 8.57
C PHE A 53 -6.91 -2.56 8.06
N LEU A 54 -8.17 -2.57 7.61
CA LEU A 54 -8.92 -1.36 7.25
C LEU A 54 -9.64 -0.75 8.46
N SER A 55 -9.72 -1.48 9.56
CA SER A 55 -10.36 -1.01 10.79
C SER A 55 -9.60 0.13 11.46
N GLY A 56 -10.31 1.20 11.81
CA GLY A 56 -9.83 2.31 12.64
C GLY A 56 -10.09 2.16 14.15
N ALA A 57 -10.45 0.96 14.65
CA ALA A 57 -10.93 0.77 16.02
C ALA A 57 -9.82 0.77 17.08
N VAL A 58 -8.57 0.48 16.72
CA VAL A 58 -7.46 0.31 17.68
C VAL A 58 -7.25 1.53 18.58
N PRO A 59 -7.23 2.79 18.07
CA PRO A 59 -7.07 3.96 18.93
C PRO A 59 -8.14 4.08 20.03
N GLY A 60 -9.39 3.79 19.69
CA GLY A 60 -10.52 3.84 20.64
C GLY A 60 -10.47 2.76 21.73
N ALA A 61 -9.94 1.59 21.39
CA ALA A 61 -9.79 0.46 22.30
C ALA A 61 -8.47 0.48 23.11
N TRP A 62 -7.53 1.35 22.76
CA TRP A 62 -6.18 1.42 23.35
C TRP A 62 -6.12 1.51 24.87
N PRO A 63 -7.01 2.25 25.58
CA PRO A 63 -6.98 2.30 27.04
C PRO A 63 -7.13 0.93 27.73
N ALA A 64 -7.63 -0.08 27.04
CA ALA A 64 -7.76 -1.44 27.56
C ALA A 64 -6.51 -2.31 27.30
N ALA A 65 -5.52 -1.81 26.56
CA ALA A 65 -4.28 -2.54 26.20
C ALA A 65 -3.25 -2.48 27.34
N ASP A 66 -3.62 -2.96 28.53
CA ASP A 66 -2.86 -2.82 29.79
C ASP A 66 -1.61 -3.71 29.88
N ARG A 67 -1.52 -4.76 29.05
CA ARG A 67 -0.39 -5.71 29.04
C ARG A 67 0.25 -5.90 27.67
N LEU A 68 -0.24 -5.18 26.65
CA LEU A 68 0.16 -5.39 25.25
C LEU A 68 1.66 -5.16 25.07
N GLN A 69 2.35 -6.12 24.49
CA GLN A 69 3.78 -6.08 24.18
C GLN A 69 4.05 -6.00 22.67
N TRP A 70 3.15 -6.57 21.86
CA TRP A 70 3.34 -6.68 20.43
C TRP A 70 2.01 -6.47 19.68
N LEU A 71 2.06 -5.64 18.63
CA LEU A 71 0.98 -5.45 17.67
C LEU A 71 1.50 -5.79 16.27
N HIS A 72 0.78 -6.67 15.57
CA HIS A 72 1.01 -6.94 14.15
C HIS A 72 -0.19 -6.49 13.34
N ILE A 73 0.06 -5.73 12.26
CA ILE A 73 -0.99 -5.37 11.30
C ILE A 73 -0.82 -6.13 9.99
N ALA A 74 -1.90 -6.70 9.46
CA ALA A 74 -1.95 -7.50 8.24
C ALA A 74 -1.91 -6.65 6.95
N SER A 75 -1.15 -5.56 6.95
CA SER A 75 -0.91 -4.68 5.80
C SER A 75 0.54 -4.23 5.74
N ALA A 76 0.95 -3.66 4.60
CA ALA A 76 2.27 -3.03 4.48
C ALA A 76 2.28 -1.61 5.09
N GLY A 77 1.19 -0.85 4.96
CA GLY A 77 1.00 0.42 5.63
C GLY A 77 0.59 0.24 7.10
N VAL A 78 0.91 1.21 7.94
CA VAL A 78 0.61 1.16 9.39
C VAL A 78 -0.20 2.35 9.89
N ASP A 79 -0.61 3.21 8.98
CA ASP A 79 -1.36 4.44 9.26
C ASP A 79 -2.63 4.20 10.11
N PRO A 80 -3.43 3.12 9.94
CA PRO A 80 -4.64 2.91 10.74
C PRO A 80 -4.34 2.65 12.23
N VAL A 81 -3.14 2.16 12.54
CA VAL A 81 -2.75 1.82 13.94
C VAL A 81 -1.69 2.75 14.50
N LEU A 82 -1.16 3.70 13.73
CA LEU A 82 -0.04 4.55 14.14
C LEU A 82 -0.52 5.89 14.73
N PHE A 83 -1.18 5.85 15.86
CA PHE A 83 -1.66 7.00 16.63
C PHE A 83 -0.70 7.36 17.80
N PRO A 84 -0.87 8.53 18.48
CA PRO A 84 0.05 8.98 19.54
C PRO A 84 0.28 7.95 20.64
N GLY A 85 -0.77 7.31 21.15
CA GLY A 85 -0.64 6.33 22.24
C GLY A 85 0.24 5.12 21.88
N LEU A 86 0.15 4.59 20.64
CA LEU A 86 1.06 3.54 20.19
C LEU A 86 2.46 4.08 19.92
N ARG A 87 2.59 5.29 19.36
CA ARG A 87 3.91 5.91 19.09
C ARG A 87 4.75 6.06 20.33
N GLU A 88 4.13 6.46 21.45
CA GLU A 88 4.77 6.75 22.74
C GLU A 88 4.95 5.50 23.61
N SER A 89 4.30 4.38 23.28
CA SER A 89 4.38 3.14 24.05
C SER A 89 5.65 2.33 23.75
N ASP A 90 5.93 1.34 24.59
CA ASP A 90 6.99 0.33 24.37
C ASP A 90 6.49 -0.86 23.51
N VAL A 91 5.22 -0.87 23.09
CA VAL A 91 4.65 -1.94 22.26
C VAL A 91 5.38 -2.00 20.92
N VAL A 92 5.89 -3.18 20.59
CA VAL A 92 6.54 -3.42 19.28
C VAL A 92 5.47 -3.48 18.20
N LEU A 93 5.65 -2.69 17.12
CA LEU A 93 4.78 -2.74 15.94
C LEU A 93 5.48 -3.47 14.80
N THR A 94 4.81 -4.46 14.23
CA THR A 94 5.25 -5.15 13.00
C THR A 94 4.15 -5.12 11.94
N ASN A 95 4.53 -5.29 10.67
CA ASN A 95 3.61 -5.27 9.54
C ASN A 95 3.88 -6.42 8.55
N SER A 96 3.04 -6.54 7.53
CA SER A 96 3.14 -7.56 6.49
C SER A 96 3.91 -7.09 5.24
N ARG A 97 4.95 -6.25 5.42
CA ARG A 97 5.83 -5.84 4.33
C ARG A 97 6.38 -7.04 3.57
N GLY A 98 6.40 -6.97 2.24
CA GLY A 98 6.92 -8.01 1.35
C GLY A 98 5.83 -8.93 0.78
N VAL A 99 4.61 -8.92 1.33
CA VAL A 99 3.51 -9.76 0.84
C VAL A 99 2.95 -9.25 -0.48
N PHE A 100 2.85 -7.94 -0.65
CA PHE A 100 2.09 -7.30 -1.72
C PHE A 100 2.97 -6.73 -2.85
N ASP A 101 4.29 -6.80 -2.71
CA ASP A 101 5.22 -6.06 -3.57
C ASP A 101 5.06 -6.42 -5.06
N ASP A 102 5.05 -7.71 -5.38
CA ASP A 102 4.97 -8.18 -6.75
C ASP A 102 3.54 -8.04 -7.33
N ALA A 103 2.52 -8.33 -6.52
CA ALA A 103 1.12 -8.19 -6.96
C ALA A 103 0.78 -6.73 -7.33
N ILE A 104 1.22 -5.76 -6.52
CA ILE A 104 1.04 -4.34 -6.84
C ILE A 104 1.84 -3.96 -8.09
N ALA A 105 3.04 -4.51 -8.27
CA ALA A 105 3.84 -4.25 -9.47
C ALA A 105 3.15 -4.79 -10.74
N GLU A 106 2.56 -5.99 -10.67
CA GLU A 106 1.75 -6.58 -11.75
C GLU A 106 0.51 -5.73 -12.04
N TYR A 107 -0.20 -5.28 -11.00
CA TYR A 107 -1.34 -4.39 -11.16
C TYR A 107 -0.95 -3.09 -11.89
N VAL A 108 0.14 -2.44 -11.48
CA VAL A 108 0.62 -1.19 -12.13
C VAL A 108 0.98 -1.44 -13.59
N LEU A 109 1.67 -2.54 -13.92
CA LEU A 109 1.95 -2.89 -15.32
C LEU A 109 0.65 -3.14 -16.10
N GLY A 110 -0.32 -3.84 -15.51
CA GLY A 110 -1.64 -4.07 -16.10
C GLY A 110 -2.38 -2.76 -16.42
N VAL A 111 -2.35 -1.81 -15.51
CA VAL A 111 -2.92 -0.46 -15.68
C VAL A 111 -2.22 0.32 -16.78
N VAL A 112 -0.88 0.34 -16.79
CA VAL A 112 -0.09 1.00 -17.85
C VAL A 112 -0.41 0.42 -19.21
N LEU A 113 -0.50 -0.91 -19.32
CA LEU A 113 -0.89 -1.58 -20.57
C LEU A 113 -2.35 -1.28 -20.95
N SER A 114 -3.26 -1.22 -19.97
CA SER A 114 -4.67 -0.89 -20.22
C SER A 114 -4.82 0.49 -20.87
N PHE A 115 -4.11 1.50 -20.37
CA PHE A 115 -4.05 2.82 -20.98
C PHE A 115 -3.38 2.79 -22.35
N ALA A 116 -2.18 2.22 -22.45
CA ALA A 116 -1.42 2.23 -23.70
C ALA A 116 -2.13 1.48 -24.83
N LYS A 117 -2.87 0.41 -24.54
CA LYS A 117 -3.62 -0.40 -25.52
C LYS A 117 -5.09 -0.04 -25.63
N ASP A 118 -5.55 0.94 -24.84
CA ASP A 118 -6.91 1.43 -24.85
C ASP A 118 -7.93 0.26 -24.68
N PHE A 119 -7.70 -0.56 -23.64
CA PHE A 119 -8.54 -1.74 -23.40
C PHE A 119 -9.96 -1.38 -22.99
N ALA A 120 -10.16 -0.28 -22.25
CA ALA A 120 -11.49 0.21 -21.91
C ALA A 120 -12.32 0.45 -23.16
N ARG A 121 -11.77 1.19 -24.12
CA ARG A 121 -12.45 1.42 -25.40
C ARG A 121 -12.65 0.15 -26.23
N SER A 122 -11.72 -0.82 -26.15
CA SER A 122 -11.90 -2.12 -26.82
C SER A 122 -13.12 -2.87 -26.27
N LEU A 123 -13.30 -2.86 -24.94
CA LEU A 123 -14.45 -3.49 -24.28
C LEU A 123 -15.76 -2.79 -24.65
N ASP A 124 -15.78 -1.47 -24.75
CA ASP A 124 -16.97 -0.71 -25.18
C ASP A 124 -17.35 -1.00 -26.63
N LEU A 125 -16.36 -1.03 -27.52
CA LEU A 125 -16.58 -1.40 -28.93
C LEU A 125 -17.07 -2.85 -29.07
N GLN A 126 -16.53 -3.77 -28.27
CA GLN A 126 -16.99 -5.15 -28.21
C GLN A 126 -18.45 -5.24 -27.76
N ARG A 127 -18.83 -4.52 -26.67
CA ARG A 127 -20.21 -4.48 -26.17
C ARG A 127 -21.17 -3.88 -27.19
N ALA A 128 -20.69 -2.89 -27.96
CA ALA A 128 -21.47 -2.25 -29.02
C ALA A 128 -21.48 -3.05 -30.37
N GLY A 129 -20.83 -4.21 -30.44
CA GLY A 129 -20.70 -5.00 -31.69
C GLY A 129 -19.96 -4.25 -32.79
N THR A 130 -19.09 -3.31 -32.47
CA THR A 130 -18.45 -2.42 -33.44
C THR A 130 -17.01 -2.84 -33.72
N TRP A 131 -16.74 -3.24 -34.97
CA TRP A 131 -15.38 -3.56 -35.43
C TRP A 131 -14.68 -2.31 -35.92
N LYS A 132 -13.78 -1.73 -35.10
CA LYS A 132 -13.08 -0.47 -35.39
C LYS A 132 -11.59 -0.56 -35.16
N HIS A 133 -10.81 -0.43 -36.22
CA HIS A 133 -9.36 -0.23 -36.16
C HIS A 133 -9.02 1.12 -35.55
N ARG A 134 -7.96 1.16 -34.70
CA ARG A 134 -7.40 2.39 -34.14
C ARG A 134 -5.91 2.21 -33.80
N GLU A 135 -5.19 3.30 -33.77
CA GLU A 135 -3.82 3.33 -33.28
C GLU A 135 -3.81 3.27 -31.75
N THR A 136 -2.77 2.65 -31.20
CA THR A 136 -2.50 2.56 -29.76
C THR A 136 -1.05 2.87 -29.46
N GLU A 137 -0.72 3.16 -28.20
CA GLU A 137 0.63 3.52 -27.78
C GLU A 137 1.50 2.29 -27.53
N ARG A 138 2.83 2.50 -27.65
CA ARG A 138 3.85 1.56 -27.12
C ARG A 138 4.38 2.09 -25.80
N ILE A 139 4.55 1.21 -24.82
CA ILE A 139 5.11 1.59 -23.51
C ILE A 139 6.64 1.59 -23.53
N ALA A 140 7.29 0.83 -24.42
CA ALA A 140 8.74 0.78 -24.51
C ALA A 140 9.33 2.18 -24.78
N GLY A 141 10.29 2.57 -23.96
CA GLY A 141 10.94 3.89 -24.01
C GLY A 141 10.16 5.03 -23.37
N ARG A 142 8.94 4.82 -22.85
CA ARG A 142 8.21 5.83 -22.10
C ARG A 142 8.86 6.09 -20.74
N GLU A 143 8.80 7.34 -20.29
CA GLU A 143 9.36 7.80 -19.02
C GLU A 143 8.36 7.59 -17.89
N VAL A 144 8.78 6.93 -16.81
CA VAL A 144 7.96 6.68 -15.61
C VAL A 144 8.64 7.23 -14.38
N LEU A 145 7.89 7.96 -13.57
CA LEU A 145 8.27 8.35 -12.23
C LEU A 145 7.54 7.49 -11.21
N VAL A 146 8.27 6.78 -10.35
CA VAL A 146 7.71 6.07 -9.20
C VAL A 146 7.99 6.90 -7.94
N VAL A 147 6.93 7.45 -7.35
CA VAL A 147 6.99 8.26 -6.13
C VAL A 147 6.79 7.38 -4.92
N GLY A 148 7.89 7.07 -4.25
CA GLY A 148 8.00 6.07 -3.19
C GLY A 148 9.03 5.00 -3.56
N THR A 149 10.19 5.01 -2.90
CA THR A 149 11.33 4.13 -3.24
C THR A 149 11.50 2.98 -2.23
N GLY A 150 10.42 2.58 -1.59
CA GLY A 150 10.32 1.40 -0.73
C GLY A 150 10.25 0.09 -1.52
N PRO A 151 10.03 -1.06 -0.87
CA PRO A 151 9.99 -2.38 -1.53
C PRO A 151 9.00 -2.46 -2.69
N ILE A 152 7.76 -2.01 -2.49
CA ILE A 152 6.72 -1.98 -3.53
C ILE A 152 7.17 -1.12 -4.71
N GLY A 153 7.66 0.11 -4.46
CA GLY A 153 8.16 0.98 -5.53
C GLY A 153 9.32 0.37 -6.31
N ARG A 154 10.20 -0.39 -5.64
CA ARG A 154 11.29 -1.14 -6.27
C ARG A 154 10.77 -2.29 -7.14
N ALA A 155 9.77 -3.04 -6.67
CA ALA A 155 9.13 -4.08 -7.46
C ALA A 155 8.47 -3.50 -8.71
N ILE A 156 7.73 -2.39 -8.58
CA ILE A 156 7.16 -1.64 -9.71
C ILE A 156 8.25 -1.21 -10.69
N ALA A 157 9.35 -0.64 -10.19
CA ALA A 157 10.45 -0.18 -11.04
C ALA A 157 11.08 -1.32 -11.85
N ARG A 158 11.35 -2.47 -11.21
CA ARG A 158 11.88 -3.66 -11.89
C ARG A 158 10.92 -4.17 -12.96
N MET A 159 9.62 -4.28 -12.65
CA MET A 159 8.59 -4.76 -13.55
C MET A 159 8.47 -3.86 -14.80
N LEU A 160 8.36 -2.55 -14.61
CA LEU A 160 8.23 -1.59 -15.71
C LEU A 160 9.50 -1.49 -16.56
N ARG A 161 10.69 -1.60 -15.95
CA ARG A 161 11.96 -1.67 -16.69
C ARG A 161 12.06 -2.95 -17.53
N ALA A 162 11.63 -4.09 -16.99
CA ALA A 162 11.57 -5.34 -17.74
C ALA A 162 10.61 -5.26 -18.93
N ALA A 163 9.54 -4.45 -18.84
CA ALA A 163 8.65 -4.12 -19.95
C ALA A 163 9.20 -3.06 -20.93
N GLY A 164 10.44 -2.61 -20.75
CA GLY A 164 11.15 -1.70 -21.65
C GLY A 164 10.92 -0.21 -21.39
N MET A 165 10.32 0.17 -20.26
CA MET A 165 10.14 1.57 -19.86
C MET A 165 11.40 2.15 -19.22
N ARG A 166 11.55 3.47 -19.24
CA ARG A 166 12.62 4.21 -18.53
C ARG A 166 12.06 4.70 -17.19
N VAL A 167 12.57 4.15 -16.09
CA VAL A 167 12.02 4.39 -14.76
C VAL A 167 12.99 5.21 -13.92
N SER A 168 12.48 6.26 -13.29
CA SER A 168 13.15 7.03 -12.24
C SER A 168 12.32 6.97 -10.96
N GLY A 169 12.98 7.15 -9.81
CA GLY A 169 12.32 7.22 -8.51
C GLY A 169 12.20 8.64 -7.98
N ALA A 170 11.22 8.88 -7.11
CA ALA A 170 11.18 10.05 -6.22
C ALA A 170 11.09 9.58 -4.76
N GLY A 171 11.89 10.17 -3.89
CA GLY A 171 11.98 9.82 -2.48
C GLY A 171 12.54 10.95 -1.63
N ARG A 172 12.70 10.74 -0.33
CA ARG A 172 13.19 11.76 0.61
C ARG A 172 14.61 12.27 0.34
N ARG A 173 15.44 11.47 -0.29
CA ARG A 173 16.85 11.81 -0.60
C ARG A 173 17.15 11.46 -2.03
N ALA A 174 17.72 12.42 -2.75
CA ALA A 174 18.23 12.20 -4.10
C ALA A 174 19.44 11.25 -4.08
N ARG A 175 19.55 10.41 -5.11
CA ARG A 175 20.72 9.54 -5.34
C ARG A 175 20.78 9.10 -6.79
N VAL A 176 21.99 8.81 -7.27
CA VAL A 176 22.28 8.22 -8.58
C VAL A 176 22.87 6.84 -8.42
N GLY A 177 22.72 6.00 -9.45
CA GLY A 177 23.23 4.63 -9.42
C GLY A 177 22.39 3.68 -8.58
N ASP A 178 21.13 4.03 -8.27
CA ASP A 178 20.20 3.11 -7.60
C ASP A 178 19.91 1.91 -8.53
N PRO A 179 20.03 0.66 -8.04
CA PRO A 179 19.95 -0.54 -8.90
C PRO A 179 18.60 -0.69 -9.60
N ASP A 180 17.50 -0.26 -8.96
CA ASP A 180 16.15 -0.40 -9.52
C ASP A 180 15.69 0.84 -10.30
N PHE A 181 16.06 2.05 -9.86
CA PHE A 181 15.59 3.31 -10.43
C PHE A 181 16.64 3.99 -11.34
N GLY A 182 17.92 3.66 -11.22
CA GLY A 182 19.01 4.42 -11.81
C GLY A 182 19.17 5.78 -11.11
N VAL A 183 18.17 6.65 -11.22
CA VAL A 183 18.13 7.95 -10.56
C VAL A 183 16.92 8.03 -9.62
N VAL A 184 17.16 8.50 -8.40
CA VAL A 184 16.12 8.90 -7.46
C VAL A 184 16.25 10.40 -7.23
N ARG A 185 15.16 11.14 -7.45
CA ARG A 185 15.05 12.58 -7.20
C ARG A 185 14.44 12.85 -5.83
N GLU A 186 14.66 14.04 -5.32
CA GLU A 186 14.05 14.45 -4.05
C GLU A 186 12.58 14.81 -4.27
N SER A 187 11.67 14.20 -3.48
CA SER A 187 10.23 14.39 -3.62
C SER A 187 9.77 15.81 -3.30
N ALA A 188 10.51 16.57 -2.49
CA ALA A 188 10.20 17.96 -2.18
C ALA A 188 10.24 18.89 -3.43
N GLY A 189 10.96 18.51 -4.50
CA GLY A 189 11.01 19.24 -5.76
C GLY A 189 10.12 18.66 -6.87
N LEU A 190 9.11 17.86 -6.52
CA LEU A 190 8.33 17.05 -7.46
C LEU A 190 7.83 17.82 -8.69
N THR A 191 7.17 18.95 -8.51
CA THR A 191 6.59 19.77 -9.57
C THR A 191 7.62 20.21 -10.62
N GLY A 192 8.89 20.40 -10.21
CA GLY A 192 9.94 20.86 -11.10
C GLY A 192 10.39 19.85 -12.17
N TYR A 193 10.07 18.56 -11.99
CA TYR A 193 10.48 17.51 -12.93
C TYR A 193 9.33 16.61 -13.42
N LEU A 194 8.11 16.81 -12.95
CA LEU A 194 6.92 16.12 -13.48
C LEU A 194 6.74 16.24 -15.00
N PRO A 195 7.09 17.39 -15.66
CA PRO A 195 6.96 17.51 -17.11
C PRO A 195 7.80 16.51 -17.94
N GLU A 196 8.73 15.79 -17.31
CA GLU A 196 9.58 14.83 -18.01
C GLU A 196 8.87 13.47 -18.22
N PHE A 197 7.82 13.15 -17.44
CA PHE A 197 7.28 11.80 -17.34
C PHE A 197 5.96 11.61 -18.10
N ASP A 198 5.80 10.41 -18.67
CA ASP A 198 4.59 9.97 -19.36
C ASP A 198 3.64 9.26 -18.40
N TYR A 199 4.19 8.67 -17.34
CA TYR A 199 3.45 8.02 -16.25
C TYR A 199 4.01 8.45 -14.90
N VAL A 200 3.14 8.72 -13.94
CA VAL A 200 3.50 9.02 -12.55
C VAL A 200 2.77 8.02 -11.65
N VAL A 201 3.53 7.22 -10.90
CA VAL A 201 3.00 6.19 -10.01
C VAL A 201 3.25 6.59 -8.56
N ALA A 202 2.19 6.88 -7.81
CA ALA A 202 2.23 7.19 -6.39
C ALA A 202 2.14 5.91 -5.56
N VAL A 203 3.19 5.65 -4.75
CA VAL A 203 3.31 4.50 -3.84
C VAL A 203 4.09 4.88 -2.57
N ALA A 204 4.15 6.18 -2.27
CA ALA A 204 4.75 6.69 -1.04
C ALA A 204 3.90 6.34 0.20
N PRO A 205 4.50 6.16 1.40
CA PRO A 205 3.73 6.08 2.63
C PRO A 205 3.04 7.41 2.92
N LEU A 206 1.88 7.34 3.61
CA LEU A 206 1.21 8.53 4.11
C LEU A 206 1.96 9.08 5.33
N THR A 207 2.36 10.32 5.23
CA THR A 207 3.04 11.11 6.28
C THR A 207 2.63 12.57 6.13
N ASP A 208 2.93 13.41 7.12
CA ASP A 208 2.66 14.86 7.03
C ASP A 208 3.33 15.51 5.82
N GLN A 209 4.45 14.94 5.32
CA GLN A 209 5.19 15.44 4.16
C GLN A 209 4.63 14.97 2.81
N THR A 210 3.87 13.88 2.81
CA THR A 210 3.34 13.27 1.57
C THR A 210 1.84 13.47 1.41
N LYS A 211 1.14 13.87 2.47
CA LYS A 211 -0.28 14.20 2.41
C LYS A 211 -0.52 15.37 1.45
N GLY A 212 -1.41 15.17 0.47
CA GLY A 212 -1.75 16.16 -0.54
C GLY A 212 -0.58 16.55 -1.47
N MET A 213 0.45 15.70 -1.60
CA MET A 213 1.61 16.02 -2.46
C MET A 213 1.27 16.06 -3.95
N PHE A 214 0.13 15.51 -4.34
CA PHE A 214 -0.46 15.62 -5.67
C PHE A 214 -1.67 16.54 -5.61
N ASP A 215 -1.41 17.83 -5.67
CA ASP A 215 -2.36 18.93 -5.70
C ASP A 215 -2.50 19.51 -7.12
N ALA A 216 -3.25 20.60 -7.27
CA ALA A 216 -3.45 21.30 -8.54
C ALA A 216 -2.13 21.69 -9.21
N ALA A 217 -1.12 22.13 -8.44
CA ALA A 217 0.18 22.51 -9.00
C ALA A 217 0.95 21.29 -9.53
N ALA A 218 0.83 20.14 -8.85
CA ALA A 218 1.45 18.90 -9.30
C ALA A 218 0.81 18.42 -10.61
N PHE A 219 -0.52 18.41 -10.72
CA PHE A 219 -1.21 18.00 -11.95
C PHE A 219 -0.95 18.94 -13.11
N ALA A 220 -1.02 20.27 -12.90
CA ALA A 220 -0.71 21.27 -13.92
C ALA A 220 0.75 21.19 -14.42
N ALA A 221 1.68 20.65 -13.61
CA ALA A 221 3.07 20.44 -14.02
C ALA A 221 3.27 19.16 -14.85
N MET A 222 2.32 18.24 -14.89
CA MET A 222 2.42 17.01 -15.68
C MET A 222 2.23 17.31 -17.18
N LYS A 223 2.64 16.37 -18.05
CA LYS A 223 2.31 16.47 -19.49
C LYS A 223 0.79 16.29 -19.67
N PRO A 224 0.14 16.99 -20.62
CA PRO A 224 -1.25 16.73 -20.98
C PRO A 224 -1.51 15.29 -21.45
N SER A 225 -0.48 14.59 -21.92
CA SER A 225 -0.54 13.17 -22.29
C SER A 225 -0.22 12.22 -21.12
N ALA A 226 0.18 12.74 -19.96
CA ALA A 226 0.59 11.89 -18.85
C ALA A 226 -0.59 11.20 -18.18
N ARG A 227 -0.31 10.06 -17.56
CA ARG A 227 -1.28 9.29 -16.78
C ARG A 227 -0.78 9.12 -15.34
N PHE A 228 -1.69 9.33 -14.42
CA PHE A 228 -1.43 9.22 -12.99
C PHE A 228 -1.93 7.89 -12.45
N VAL A 229 -1.16 7.21 -11.59
CA VAL A 229 -1.54 5.95 -10.95
C VAL A 229 -1.33 6.08 -9.44
N ASN A 230 -2.36 5.84 -8.65
CA ASN A 230 -2.24 5.83 -7.18
C ASN A 230 -2.55 4.44 -6.63
N VAL A 231 -1.51 3.78 -6.12
CA VAL A 231 -1.55 2.50 -5.41
C VAL A 231 -0.94 2.63 -3.99
N GLY A 232 -0.80 3.86 -3.50
CA GLY A 232 -0.26 4.16 -2.17
C GLY A 232 -1.35 4.40 -1.15
N ARG A 233 -1.77 5.67 -0.99
CA ARG A 233 -2.87 6.11 -0.13
C ARG A 233 -3.65 7.21 -0.83
N GLY A 234 -4.96 7.25 -0.57
CA GLY A 234 -5.84 8.26 -1.16
C GLY A 234 -5.41 9.68 -0.81
N GLU A 235 -5.03 9.91 0.43
CA GLU A 235 -4.63 11.22 0.94
C GLU A 235 -3.29 11.74 0.39
N LEU A 236 -2.58 10.99 -0.44
CA LEU A 236 -1.45 11.52 -1.23
C LEU A 236 -1.93 12.53 -2.27
N VAL A 237 -3.21 12.45 -2.63
CA VAL A 237 -3.88 13.22 -3.68
C VAL A 237 -4.92 14.14 -3.05
N VAL A 238 -4.99 15.36 -3.53
CA VAL A 238 -6.15 16.23 -3.33
C VAL A 238 -7.18 15.86 -4.40
N THR A 239 -8.19 15.08 -4.02
CA THR A 239 -9.15 14.47 -4.97
C THR A 239 -9.88 15.51 -5.82
N SER A 240 -10.25 16.66 -5.25
CA SER A 240 -10.88 17.77 -6.00
C SER A 240 -9.98 18.30 -7.11
N ASP A 241 -8.68 18.40 -6.86
CA ASP A 241 -7.70 18.93 -7.82
C ASP A 241 -7.46 17.93 -8.96
N LEU A 242 -7.39 16.63 -8.63
CA LEU A 242 -7.32 15.57 -9.64
C LEU A 242 -8.54 15.58 -10.58
N ILE A 243 -9.76 15.71 -10.00
CA ILE A 243 -10.99 15.77 -10.79
C ILE A 243 -10.96 17.00 -11.72
N ALA A 244 -10.55 18.17 -11.20
CA ALA A 244 -10.43 19.38 -12.00
C ALA A 244 -9.40 19.24 -13.13
N ALA A 245 -8.23 18.66 -12.85
CA ALA A 245 -7.17 18.42 -13.83
C ALA A 245 -7.63 17.47 -14.96
N LEU A 246 -8.34 16.39 -14.62
CA LEU A 246 -8.93 15.48 -15.59
C LEU A 246 -9.99 16.14 -16.47
N GLN A 247 -10.89 16.95 -15.87
CA GLN A 247 -11.91 17.70 -16.59
C GLN A 247 -11.35 18.77 -17.51
N ALA A 248 -10.25 19.41 -17.11
CA ALA A 248 -9.55 20.42 -17.89
C ALA A 248 -8.62 19.81 -18.97
N GLY A 249 -8.38 18.49 -18.94
CA GLY A 249 -7.43 17.82 -19.84
C GLY A 249 -5.97 18.16 -19.54
N GLU A 250 -5.65 18.54 -18.30
CA GLU A 250 -4.27 18.77 -17.86
C GLU A 250 -3.48 17.48 -17.79
N ILE A 251 -4.16 16.34 -17.58
CA ILE A 251 -3.62 14.99 -17.70
C ILE A 251 -4.57 14.09 -18.50
N ALA A 252 -4.03 13.06 -19.16
CA ALA A 252 -4.78 12.20 -20.07
C ALA A 252 -5.61 11.11 -19.35
N GLY A 253 -5.41 10.88 -18.08
CA GLY A 253 -6.17 9.90 -17.32
C GLY A 253 -5.55 9.53 -15.98
N ALA A 254 -6.30 8.80 -15.17
CA ALA A 254 -5.84 8.32 -13.88
C ALA A 254 -6.30 6.88 -13.58
N ALA A 255 -5.50 6.13 -12.83
CA ALA A 255 -5.90 4.87 -12.22
C ALA A 255 -5.76 4.97 -10.71
N LEU A 256 -6.83 4.69 -10.01
CA LEU A 256 -6.92 4.88 -8.57
C LEU A 256 -7.38 3.57 -7.91
N ASP A 257 -6.51 3.03 -7.08
CA ASP A 257 -6.86 1.88 -6.23
C ASP A 257 -7.25 2.33 -4.81
N VAL A 258 -6.87 3.56 -4.44
CA VAL A 258 -7.05 4.14 -3.11
C VAL A 258 -7.65 5.55 -3.19
N PHE A 259 -8.43 5.94 -2.16
CA PHE A 259 -9.21 7.17 -2.13
C PHE A 259 -9.10 7.87 -0.78
N GLU A 260 -9.28 9.21 -0.73
CA GLU A 260 -9.34 9.96 0.54
C GLU A 260 -10.48 9.49 1.45
N THR A 261 -11.56 9.00 0.85
CA THR A 261 -12.69 8.38 1.56
C THR A 261 -12.96 7.02 0.95
N GLU A 262 -12.85 5.99 1.75
CA GLU A 262 -13.12 4.60 1.36
C GLU A 262 -14.26 4.02 2.24
N PRO A 263 -15.27 3.38 1.63
CA PRO A 263 -15.51 3.22 0.18
C PRO A 263 -15.73 4.56 -0.55
N LEU A 264 -15.32 4.62 -1.85
CA LEU A 264 -15.54 5.80 -2.68
C LEU A 264 -17.03 6.16 -2.69
N PRO A 265 -17.44 7.41 -2.33
CA PRO A 265 -18.82 7.83 -2.31
C PRO A 265 -19.53 7.62 -3.65
N ALA A 266 -20.80 7.17 -3.60
CA ALA A 266 -21.57 6.84 -4.80
C ALA A 266 -21.79 8.05 -5.74
N GLU A 267 -21.77 9.26 -5.19
CA GLU A 267 -21.89 10.52 -5.91
C GLU A 267 -20.58 11.03 -6.53
N SER A 268 -19.47 10.34 -6.31
CA SER A 268 -18.18 10.78 -6.83
C SER A 268 -18.20 10.82 -8.37
N PRO A 269 -17.77 11.95 -8.98
CA PRO A 269 -17.67 12.04 -10.44
C PRO A 269 -16.68 11.06 -11.05
N LEU A 270 -15.72 10.57 -10.28
CA LEU A 270 -14.73 9.58 -10.73
C LEU A 270 -15.36 8.31 -11.32
N TRP A 271 -16.55 7.89 -10.83
CA TRP A 271 -17.26 6.69 -11.33
C TRP A 271 -17.62 6.76 -12.83
N THR A 272 -17.81 7.94 -13.36
CA THR A 272 -18.30 8.15 -14.74
C THR A 272 -17.30 8.80 -15.68
N MET A 273 -16.10 9.14 -15.18
CA MET A 273 -15.03 9.73 -16.01
C MET A 273 -14.44 8.67 -16.95
N PRO A 274 -14.41 8.90 -18.29
CA PRO A 274 -14.05 7.89 -19.27
C PRO A 274 -12.57 7.46 -19.22
N ASP A 275 -11.69 8.38 -18.78
CA ASP A 275 -10.25 8.18 -18.72
C ASP A 275 -9.76 7.82 -17.31
N VAL A 276 -10.67 7.34 -16.45
CA VAL A 276 -10.39 6.92 -15.08
C VAL A 276 -10.63 5.42 -14.91
N LEU A 277 -9.64 4.74 -14.35
CA LEU A 277 -9.70 3.35 -13.92
C LEU A 277 -9.78 3.30 -12.39
N LEU A 278 -10.80 2.64 -11.84
CA LEU A 278 -10.99 2.50 -10.40
C LEU A 278 -10.90 1.05 -9.98
N SER A 279 -10.29 0.80 -8.82
CA SER A 279 -10.37 -0.48 -8.11
C SER A 279 -10.51 -0.24 -6.60
N PRO A 280 -11.16 -1.15 -5.87
CA PRO A 280 -11.53 -0.92 -4.47
C PRO A 280 -10.44 -1.38 -3.50
N HIS A 281 -9.28 -0.70 -3.49
CA HIS A 281 -8.13 -0.96 -2.62
C HIS A 281 -7.68 -2.43 -2.66
N MET A 282 -7.50 -2.96 -3.87
CA MET A 282 -7.21 -4.38 -4.12
C MET A 282 -5.98 -4.61 -5.01
N SER A 283 -5.19 -3.58 -5.31
CA SER A 283 -4.01 -3.73 -6.19
C SER A 283 -2.99 -4.74 -5.69
N GLY A 284 -2.99 -5.03 -4.39
CA GLY A 284 -2.15 -6.04 -3.75
C GLY A 284 -2.79 -7.42 -3.63
N ASP A 285 -4.07 -7.58 -3.93
CA ASP A 285 -4.79 -8.83 -3.71
C ASP A 285 -4.46 -9.86 -4.80
N PHE A 286 -4.12 -11.07 -4.37
CA PHE A 286 -3.87 -12.22 -5.23
C PHE A 286 -4.50 -13.48 -4.64
N LEU A 287 -4.67 -14.52 -5.43
CA LEU A 287 -5.26 -15.78 -4.92
C LEU A 287 -4.41 -16.35 -3.78
N GLY A 288 -4.99 -16.40 -2.57
CA GLY A 288 -4.30 -16.90 -1.37
C GLY A 288 -3.60 -15.84 -0.52
N TRP A 289 -3.64 -14.55 -0.85
CA TRP A 289 -2.98 -13.48 -0.10
C TRP A 289 -3.31 -13.48 1.41
N ARG A 290 -4.56 -13.83 1.77
CA ARG A 290 -4.99 -13.92 3.18
C ARG A 290 -4.23 -14.99 3.97
N ARG A 291 -3.94 -16.13 3.33
CA ARG A 291 -3.08 -17.17 3.92
C ARG A 291 -1.66 -16.67 4.10
N THR A 292 -1.11 -16.00 3.10
CA THR A 292 0.23 -15.43 3.16
C THR A 292 0.39 -14.40 4.30
N LEU A 293 -0.64 -13.60 4.58
CA LEU A 293 -0.63 -12.69 5.75
C LEU A 293 -0.53 -13.47 7.07
N VAL A 294 -1.30 -14.54 7.19
CA VAL A 294 -1.24 -15.39 8.40
C VAL A 294 0.11 -16.09 8.52
N GLU A 295 0.73 -16.51 7.42
CA GLU A 295 2.07 -17.12 7.41
C GLU A 295 3.13 -16.14 7.94
N VAL A 296 3.08 -14.86 7.53
CA VAL A 296 3.97 -13.81 8.07
C VAL A 296 3.74 -13.60 9.55
N PHE A 297 2.47 -13.47 9.97
CA PHE A 297 2.13 -13.35 11.37
C PHE A 297 2.59 -14.57 12.18
N ALA A 298 2.32 -15.79 11.74
CA ALA A 298 2.72 -17.04 12.39
C ALA A 298 4.25 -17.17 12.49
N GLY A 299 4.97 -16.69 11.48
CA GLY A 299 6.43 -16.61 11.52
C GLY A 299 6.92 -15.70 12.66
N ASN A 300 6.35 -14.50 12.77
CA ASN A 300 6.64 -13.58 13.87
C ASN A 300 6.15 -14.10 15.22
N PHE A 301 5.01 -14.76 15.26
CA PHE A 301 4.47 -15.36 16.49
C PHE A 301 5.42 -16.41 17.07
N ARG A 302 5.95 -17.32 16.24
CA ARG A 302 6.99 -18.30 16.66
C ARG A 302 8.24 -17.62 17.18
N ARG A 303 8.71 -16.56 16.53
CA ARG A 303 9.88 -15.78 16.97
C ARG A 303 9.63 -15.09 18.29
N TRP A 304 8.42 -14.55 18.49
CA TRP A 304 8.02 -13.93 19.74
C TRP A 304 8.02 -14.92 20.90
N LEU A 305 7.45 -16.13 20.70
CA LEU A 305 7.50 -17.23 21.68
C LEU A 305 8.93 -17.64 22.03
N ALA A 306 9.83 -17.65 21.03
CA ALA A 306 11.24 -18.00 21.21
C ALA A 306 12.09 -16.86 21.78
N GLY A 307 11.54 -15.64 21.96
CA GLY A 307 12.32 -14.46 22.35
C GLY A 307 13.28 -13.94 21.29
N GLU A 308 13.07 -14.33 20.01
CA GLU A 308 13.88 -13.91 18.88
C GLU A 308 13.46 -12.53 18.35
N PRO A 309 14.37 -11.81 17.63
CA PRO A 309 14.02 -10.56 16.95
C PRO A 309 12.88 -10.77 15.95
N LEU A 310 11.86 -9.92 15.97
CA LEU A 310 10.74 -9.97 15.04
C LEU A 310 11.12 -9.43 13.66
N TRP A 311 10.48 -9.93 12.62
CA TRP A 311 10.58 -9.39 11.27
C TRP A 311 9.71 -8.15 11.11
N ASN A 312 10.09 -7.29 10.17
CA ASN A 312 9.29 -6.14 9.78
C ASN A 312 8.91 -5.21 10.94
N VAL A 313 9.85 -4.99 11.87
CA VAL A 313 9.64 -4.04 12.97
C VAL A 313 9.59 -2.62 12.41
N VAL A 314 8.50 -1.94 12.67
CA VAL A 314 8.24 -0.57 12.21
C VAL A 314 8.93 0.44 13.14
N ASP A 315 9.69 1.37 12.55
CA ASP A 315 10.07 2.58 13.26
C ASP A 315 8.82 3.47 13.39
N LYS A 316 8.29 3.57 14.60
CA LYS A 316 7.05 4.31 14.90
C LYS A 316 7.16 5.83 14.67
N ARG A 317 8.39 6.39 14.62
CA ARG A 317 8.64 7.79 14.28
C ARG A 317 8.56 8.01 12.78
N LEU A 318 9.10 7.06 12.00
CA LEU A 318 9.11 7.12 10.53
C LEU A 318 7.80 6.64 9.91
N GLY A 319 7.06 5.75 10.59
CA GLY A 319 5.83 5.14 10.08
C GLY A 319 6.05 4.00 9.07
N TYR A 320 7.25 3.43 9.00
CA TYR A 320 7.57 2.30 8.11
C TYR A 320 8.80 1.52 8.62
N VAL A 321 9.07 0.35 8.04
CA VAL A 321 10.25 -0.48 8.34
C VAL A 321 11.48 0.11 7.66
N PRO A 322 12.54 0.53 8.38
CA PRO A 322 13.77 1.07 7.79
C PRO A 322 14.48 0.07 6.89
N SER A 323 15.15 0.56 5.84
CA SER A 323 15.89 -0.30 4.90
C SER A 323 17.12 -0.95 5.55
N GLU A 324 17.70 -0.32 6.56
CA GLU A 324 18.90 -0.77 7.27
C GLU A 324 18.62 -1.84 8.33
N SER A 325 17.37 -2.07 8.69
CA SER A 325 16.97 -3.12 9.63
C SER A 325 17.02 -4.55 9.05
N GLN A 326 17.55 -4.73 7.85
CA GLN A 326 17.74 -6.03 7.19
C GLN A 326 18.94 -6.87 7.70
N GLY A 327 19.38 -6.65 8.93
CA GLY A 327 20.31 -7.57 9.63
C GLY A 327 19.67 -8.89 10.06
N GLY A 328 18.38 -9.07 9.88
CA GLY A 328 17.66 -10.33 10.04
C GLY A 328 16.94 -10.64 8.72
N ALA A 329 17.02 -11.87 8.24
CA ALA A 329 16.32 -12.33 7.06
C ALA A 329 14.87 -11.85 7.08
N GLY A 330 14.53 -10.90 6.18
CA GLY A 330 13.16 -10.55 5.94
C GLY A 330 12.41 -11.80 5.50
N TRP A 331 11.12 -11.89 5.80
CA TRP A 331 10.29 -12.92 5.23
C TRP A 331 10.41 -12.82 3.70
N ALA A 332 11.02 -13.81 3.08
CA ALA A 332 11.08 -13.95 1.65
C ALA A 332 10.15 -15.10 1.28
N THR A 333 9.24 -14.89 0.36
CA THR A 333 8.55 -15.98 -0.32
C THR A 333 9.61 -16.89 -0.93
N GLY A 334 9.94 -17.99 -0.23
CA GLY A 334 10.68 -19.06 -0.85
C GLY A 334 9.77 -19.72 -1.87
N ASN A 335 10.09 -19.56 -3.15
CA ASN A 335 9.63 -20.46 -4.19
C ASN A 335 10.16 -21.86 -3.96
#